data_c186c0b23247cf4785712a04bf7ce2f6
#
_entry.id   c186c0b23247cf4785712a04bf7ce2f6
#
_cell.length_a   1.000
_cell.length_b   1.000
_cell.length_c   1.000
_cell.angle_alpha   90.00
_cell.angle_beta   90.00
_cell.angle_gamma   90.00
#
_symmetry.space_group_name_H-M   'P 1'
#
loop_
_entity.id
_entity.type
_entity.pdbx_description
1 polymer ?
#
loop_
_entity_poly.entity_id
_entity_poly.type
_entity_poly.pdbx_seq_one_letter_code
_entity_poly.pdbx_strand_id
1 'polypeptide(L)'
;MFRKIFKYSVLIIAIYLWLQAYSPFVYKEIGGKLGLFPDDYRYGDLYRLSLLPQFKEKAYECPHVNIPDSERKNIHLFVIGDSFTELPKVDVHDFPIKKYSYVHWGKQSEYQLDTSQKNILILETVERTFKDHFVEVANNFTNEKIIEENLTVKQKLGKEIEGLETTIVPKGTEERLEHTIFNYNLFLWFREIKASINLKFFNRTEDEVVLSKDKSAIFYTDEADSTNYHSAFYPVNQKEIDLFVRNINLTREKYLKMGFDEVYLSIIPNKVSLYNTNLGKRNYLISRIQNDKRVETPIIDVYSHYIKSPKIFYLKSDTHWNCDGRAVWLEKVNSILVNEK
;
A
#
# COMPACT_ATOMS: atom_id res chain seq x y z
N MET A 1 44.13 -25.59 -15.94
CA MET A 1 43.50 -24.29 -16.24
C MET A 1 42.04 -24.24 -15.85
N PHE A 2 41.19 -25.14 -16.30
CA PHE A 2 39.74 -25.18 -15.98
C PHE A 2 39.41 -25.19 -14.47
N ARG A 3 40.13 -26.00 -13.66
CA ARG A 3 39.90 -26.06 -12.18
C ARG A 3 40.21 -24.75 -11.47
N LYS A 4 41.17 -23.95 -11.95
CA LYS A 4 41.48 -22.64 -11.39
C LYS A 4 40.41 -21.63 -11.77
N ILE A 5 39.97 -21.60 -13.03
CA ILE A 5 38.89 -20.73 -13.51
C ILE A 5 37.61 -21.01 -12.71
N PHE A 6 37.22 -22.27 -12.61
CA PHE A 6 36.03 -22.67 -11.82
C PHE A 6 36.12 -22.20 -10.39
N LYS A 7 37.26 -22.39 -9.70
CA LYS A 7 37.45 -21.94 -8.32
C LYS A 7 37.29 -20.44 -8.16
N TYR A 8 37.89 -19.66 -9.06
CA TYR A 8 37.78 -18.19 -8.98
C TYR A 8 36.38 -17.69 -9.38
N SER A 9 35.72 -18.34 -10.33
CA SER A 9 34.33 -18.01 -10.65
C SER A 9 33.38 -18.23 -9.47
N VAL A 10 33.50 -19.38 -8.77
CA VAL A 10 32.70 -19.66 -7.57
C VAL A 10 33.00 -18.63 -6.47
N LEU A 11 34.26 -18.27 -6.27
CA LEU A 11 34.63 -17.24 -5.27
C LEU A 11 34.03 -15.87 -5.61
N ILE A 12 34.10 -15.45 -6.86
CA ILE A 12 33.53 -14.17 -7.31
C ILE A 12 32.00 -14.16 -7.10
N ILE A 13 31.33 -15.24 -7.46
CA ILE A 13 29.88 -15.38 -7.25
C ILE A 13 29.54 -15.30 -5.76
N ALA A 14 30.30 -16.01 -4.93
CA ALA A 14 30.08 -16.00 -3.46
C ALA A 14 30.28 -14.59 -2.86
N ILE A 15 31.33 -13.90 -3.27
CA ILE A 15 31.60 -12.52 -2.84
C ILE A 15 30.47 -11.59 -3.31
N TYR A 16 30.02 -11.73 -4.56
CA TYR A 16 28.92 -10.93 -5.09
C TYR A 16 27.62 -11.15 -4.32
N LEU A 17 27.23 -12.41 -4.06
CA LEU A 17 26.04 -12.74 -3.27
C LEU A 17 26.15 -12.18 -1.84
N TRP A 18 27.32 -12.28 -1.24
CA TRP A 18 27.57 -11.71 0.09
C TRP A 18 27.42 -10.17 0.08
N LEU A 19 27.99 -9.48 -0.91
CA LEU A 19 27.86 -8.04 -1.05
C LEU A 19 26.39 -7.61 -1.28
N GLN A 20 25.65 -8.35 -2.10
CA GLN A 20 24.21 -8.10 -2.30
C GLN A 20 23.40 -8.23 -1.00
N ALA A 21 23.70 -9.25 -0.21
CA ALA A 21 23.02 -9.45 1.07
C ALA A 21 23.41 -8.39 2.10
N TYR A 22 24.70 -8.06 2.16
CA TYR A 22 25.26 -7.21 3.21
C TYR A 22 25.03 -5.72 2.97
N SER A 23 25.13 -5.24 1.71
CA SER A 23 25.05 -3.83 1.34
C SER A 23 23.72 -3.45 0.69
N PRO A 24 22.84 -2.65 1.33
CA PRO A 24 21.64 -2.10 0.71
C PRO A 24 21.94 -1.29 -0.56
N PHE A 25 23.08 -0.61 -0.60
CA PHE A 25 23.52 0.15 -1.78
C PHE A 25 23.81 -0.78 -2.97
N VAL A 26 24.62 -1.83 -2.76
CA VAL A 26 24.94 -2.79 -3.83
C VAL A 26 23.66 -3.49 -4.30
N TYR A 27 22.77 -3.86 -3.39
CA TYR A 27 21.47 -4.48 -3.70
C TYR A 27 20.62 -3.58 -4.61
N LYS A 28 20.38 -2.32 -4.19
CA LYS A 28 19.49 -1.40 -4.91
C LYS A 28 20.12 -0.81 -6.17
N GLU A 29 21.35 -0.30 -6.07
CA GLU A 29 21.96 0.49 -7.13
C GLU A 29 22.64 -0.39 -8.19
N ILE A 30 23.10 -1.58 -7.83
CA ILE A 30 23.77 -2.48 -8.77
C ILE A 30 22.81 -3.61 -9.17
N GLY A 31 22.36 -4.42 -8.22
CA GLY A 31 21.52 -5.57 -8.51
C GLY A 31 20.16 -5.21 -9.08
N GLY A 32 19.45 -4.28 -8.45
CA GLY A 32 18.12 -3.84 -8.88
C GLY A 32 18.14 -3.14 -10.23
N LYS A 33 19.04 -2.14 -10.42
CA LYS A 33 19.14 -1.40 -11.70
C LYS A 33 19.62 -2.23 -12.87
N LEU A 34 20.44 -3.25 -12.64
CA LEU A 34 20.86 -4.19 -13.67
C LEU A 34 19.83 -5.27 -13.99
N GLY A 35 18.71 -5.31 -13.25
CA GLY A 35 17.66 -6.33 -13.44
C GLY A 35 18.16 -7.77 -13.16
N LEU A 36 19.13 -7.91 -12.27
CA LEU A 36 19.78 -9.21 -11.98
C LEU A 36 18.90 -10.15 -11.16
N PHE A 37 17.82 -9.63 -10.53
CA PHE A 37 16.86 -10.48 -9.82
C PHE A 37 15.46 -10.35 -10.42
N PRO A 38 14.66 -11.39 -10.30
CA PRO A 38 13.25 -11.29 -10.61
C PRO A 38 12.58 -10.22 -9.72
N ASP A 39 11.68 -9.45 -10.33
CA ASP A 39 10.85 -8.49 -9.61
C ASP A 39 10.10 -9.20 -8.48
N ASP A 40 10.22 -8.64 -7.30
CA ASP A 40 9.57 -9.16 -6.10
C ASP A 40 8.05 -8.98 -6.12
N TYR A 41 7.58 -7.95 -6.83
CA TYR A 41 6.17 -7.61 -6.98
C TYR A 41 5.47 -8.27 -8.18
N ARG A 42 6.12 -9.21 -8.89
CA ARG A 42 5.52 -9.95 -10.01
C ARG A 42 4.29 -10.79 -9.64
N TYR A 43 4.10 -11.06 -8.36
CA TYR A 43 2.94 -11.74 -7.80
C TYR A 43 2.37 -10.91 -6.66
N GLY A 44 1.10 -11.15 -6.29
CA GLY A 44 0.45 -10.46 -5.19
C GLY A 44 1.13 -10.68 -3.84
N ASP A 45 0.98 -9.72 -2.94
CA ASP A 45 1.65 -9.66 -1.64
C ASP A 45 1.30 -10.86 -0.74
N LEU A 46 0.04 -11.28 -0.68
CA LEU A 46 -0.39 -12.43 0.14
C LEU A 46 0.18 -13.77 -0.37
N TYR A 47 0.35 -13.92 -1.70
CA TYR A 47 1.05 -15.07 -2.22
C TYR A 47 2.54 -15.04 -1.80
N ARG A 48 3.20 -13.90 -1.90
CA ARG A 48 4.61 -13.75 -1.51
C ARG A 48 4.85 -14.09 -0.05
N LEU A 49 3.94 -13.67 0.83
CA LEU A 49 3.98 -13.97 2.26
C LEU A 49 3.71 -15.46 2.55
N SER A 50 2.78 -16.08 1.82
CA SER A 50 2.36 -17.48 2.10
C SER A 50 3.10 -18.54 1.29
N LEU A 51 3.54 -18.20 0.08
CA LEU A 51 4.06 -19.11 -0.94
C LEU A 51 3.12 -20.29 -1.26
N LEU A 52 1.81 -20.12 -1.05
CA LEU A 52 0.80 -21.12 -1.35
C LEU A 52 0.42 -21.06 -2.84
N PRO A 53 0.70 -22.12 -3.63
CA PRO A 53 0.55 -22.07 -5.09
C PRO A 53 -0.89 -21.85 -5.55
N GLN A 54 -1.91 -22.22 -4.76
CA GLN A 54 -3.31 -21.94 -5.09
C GLN A 54 -3.66 -20.45 -5.10
N PHE A 55 -2.83 -19.60 -4.50
CA PHE A 55 -2.97 -18.14 -4.51
C PHE A 55 -1.98 -17.43 -5.43
N LYS A 56 -1.17 -18.20 -6.20
CA LYS A 56 -0.22 -17.63 -7.14
C LYS A 56 -0.93 -16.97 -8.31
N GLU A 57 -0.93 -15.68 -8.34
CA GLU A 57 -1.52 -14.86 -9.40
C GLU A 57 -0.54 -13.75 -9.77
N LYS A 58 -0.30 -13.54 -11.05
CA LYS A 58 0.57 -12.44 -11.50
C LYS A 58 -0.08 -11.12 -11.13
N ALA A 59 0.70 -10.22 -10.57
CA ALA A 59 0.30 -8.83 -10.45
C ALA A 59 0.04 -8.25 -11.86
N TYR A 60 -1.00 -7.44 -11.97
CA TYR A 60 -1.33 -6.72 -13.19
C TYR A 60 -1.76 -5.30 -12.85
N GLU A 61 -1.46 -4.39 -13.75
CA GLU A 61 -1.88 -3.01 -13.64
C GLU A 61 -3.23 -2.82 -14.34
N CYS A 62 -4.10 -2.06 -13.69
CA CYS A 62 -5.37 -1.71 -14.29
C CYS A 62 -5.18 -0.58 -15.30
N PRO A 63 -5.81 -0.65 -16.48
CA PRO A 63 -5.71 0.41 -17.46
C PRO A 63 -6.30 1.71 -16.91
N HIS A 64 -5.67 2.85 -17.27
CA HIS A 64 -6.23 4.17 -16.98
C HIS A 64 -7.51 4.41 -17.79
N VAL A 65 -8.41 5.22 -17.23
CA VAL A 65 -9.67 5.58 -17.89
C VAL A 65 -9.44 6.41 -19.15
N ASN A 66 -8.34 7.18 -19.18
CA ASN A 66 -7.93 8.04 -20.30
C ASN A 66 -9.00 9.06 -20.71
N ILE A 67 -9.44 9.88 -19.76
CA ILE A 67 -10.41 10.95 -19.99
C ILE A 67 -9.82 11.99 -20.96
N PRO A 68 -10.55 12.35 -22.06
CA PRO A 68 -10.09 13.32 -23.03
C PRO A 68 -9.83 14.71 -22.43
N ASP A 69 -8.84 15.41 -22.93
CA ASP A 69 -8.50 16.77 -22.46
C ASP A 69 -9.67 17.77 -22.60
N SER A 70 -10.54 17.57 -23.61
CA SER A 70 -11.77 18.38 -23.82
C SER A 70 -12.79 18.25 -22.69
N GLU A 71 -12.75 17.18 -21.91
CA GLU A 71 -13.67 16.93 -20.80
C GLU A 71 -13.07 17.36 -19.46
N ARG A 72 -11.80 17.77 -19.44
CA ARG A 72 -11.10 18.14 -18.21
C ARG A 72 -11.51 19.52 -17.70
N LYS A 73 -11.88 19.56 -16.44
CA LYS A 73 -12.23 20.77 -15.71
C LYS A 73 -10.99 21.46 -15.14
N ASN A 74 -11.14 22.73 -14.82
CA ASN A 74 -10.08 23.51 -14.18
C ASN A 74 -9.97 23.21 -12.69
N ILE A 75 -9.68 21.93 -12.37
CA ILE A 75 -9.57 21.38 -11.02
C ILE A 75 -8.15 20.85 -10.82
N HIS A 76 -7.60 21.11 -9.64
CA HIS A 76 -6.42 20.46 -9.13
C HIS A 76 -6.86 19.50 -8.00
N LEU A 77 -6.72 18.19 -8.24
CA LEU A 77 -7.02 17.17 -7.27
C LEU A 77 -5.76 16.82 -6.48
N PHE A 78 -5.84 16.92 -5.17
CA PHE A 78 -4.83 16.47 -4.23
C PHE A 78 -5.32 15.22 -3.54
N VAL A 79 -4.45 14.25 -3.35
CA VAL A 79 -4.74 13.02 -2.63
C VAL A 79 -3.68 12.81 -1.56
N ILE A 80 -4.10 12.72 -0.30
CA ILE A 80 -3.34 12.07 0.76
C ILE A 80 -3.83 10.64 0.77
N GLY A 81 -2.97 9.69 0.44
CA GLY A 81 -3.39 8.31 0.23
C GLY A 81 -2.33 7.29 0.60
N ASP A 82 -2.66 6.03 0.43
CA ASP A 82 -1.77 4.91 0.63
C ASP A 82 -1.47 4.17 -0.70
N SER A 83 -1.04 2.92 -0.61
CA SER A 83 -0.66 2.10 -1.76
C SER A 83 -1.80 1.80 -2.74
N PHE A 84 -3.07 2.09 -2.40
CA PHE A 84 -4.21 1.89 -3.30
C PHE A 84 -4.30 3.00 -4.35
N THR A 85 -3.90 4.23 -4.00
CA THR A 85 -4.01 5.41 -4.86
C THR A 85 -2.67 6.00 -5.27
N GLU A 86 -1.56 5.34 -4.91
CA GLU A 86 -0.22 5.80 -5.27
C GLU A 86 0.04 5.77 -6.79
N LEU A 87 0.94 6.66 -7.23
CA LEU A 87 1.44 6.65 -8.62
C LEU A 87 2.29 5.38 -8.88
N PRO A 88 2.18 4.75 -10.06
CA PRO A 88 1.34 5.12 -11.21
C PRO A 88 -0.05 4.48 -11.22
N LYS A 89 -0.47 3.80 -10.15
CA LYS A 89 -1.75 3.06 -10.10
C LYS A 89 -2.97 3.94 -10.37
N VAL A 90 -2.92 5.20 -9.92
CA VAL A 90 -3.93 6.23 -10.15
C VAL A 90 -3.21 7.52 -10.51
N ASP A 91 -3.63 8.18 -11.59
CA ASP A 91 -3.03 9.44 -12.03
C ASP A 91 -4.05 10.40 -12.70
N VAL A 92 -3.54 11.47 -13.28
CA VAL A 92 -4.37 12.51 -13.94
C VAL A 92 -5.26 11.98 -15.07
N HIS A 93 -4.89 10.86 -15.71
CA HIS A 93 -5.64 10.29 -16.84
C HIS A 93 -6.93 9.61 -16.40
N ASP A 94 -7.07 9.32 -15.10
CA ASP A 94 -8.24 8.68 -14.53
C ASP A 94 -9.37 9.66 -14.16
N PHE A 95 -9.11 10.97 -14.22
CA PHE A 95 -10.01 12.00 -13.72
C PHE A 95 -10.28 13.10 -14.75
N PRO A 96 -11.49 13.74 -14.71
CA PRO A 96 -11.81 14.89 -15.55
C PRO A 96 -11.21 16.21 -14.99
N ILE A 97 -9.89 16.22 -14.74
CA ILE A 97 -9.16 17.31 -14.09
C ILE A 97 -7.90 17.68 -14.86
N LYS A 98 -7.33 18.86 -14.59
CA LYS A 98 -6.09 19.33 -15.22
C LYS A 98 -4.83 18.93 -14.45
N LYS A 99 -4.91 18.85 -13.13
CA LYS A 99 -3.74 18.54 -12.28
C LYS A 99 -4.08 17.50 -11.22
N TYR A 100 -3.11 16.63 -10.94
CA TYR A 100 -3.16 15.61 -9.89
C TYR A 100 -1.89 15.70 -9.03
N SER A 101 -2.05 15.74 -7.72
CA SER A 101 -0.95 15.70 -6.75
C SER A 101 -1.22 14.65 -5.70
N TYR A 102 -0.27 13.76 -5.50
CA TYR A 102 -0.36 12.66 -4.52
C TYR A 102 0.74 12.77 -3.48
N VAL A 103 0.38 12.52 -2.23
CA VAL A 103 1.33 12.34 -1.13
C VAL A 103 0.92 11.12 -0.30
N HIS A 104 1.89 10.27 0.01
CA HIS A 104 1.67 9.12 0.89
C HIS A 104 1.51 9.58 2.35
N TRP A 105 0.63 8.93 3.14
CA TRP A 105 0.37 9.26 4.54
C TRP A 105 1.64 9.41 5.40
N GLY A 106 2.64 8.56 5.18
CA GLY A 106 3.93 8.60 5.89
C GLY A 106 4.89 9.70 5.43
N LYS A 107 4.47 10.60 4.51
CA LYS A 107 5.32 11.65 3.94
C LYS A 107 4.68 13.01 4.04
N GLN A 108 5.51 14.04 3.96
CA GLN A 108 5.09 15.42 3.77
C GLN A 108 5.48 15.88 2.35
N SER A 109 4.69 16.77 1.78
CA SER A 109 4.96 17.39 0.48
C SER A 109 4.67 18.88 0.54
N GLU A 110 5.50 19.66 -0.13
CA GLU A 110 5.17 21.05 -0.39
C GLU A 110 3.94 21.12 -1.32
N TYR A 111 3.07 22.06 -1.08
CA TYR A 111 1.95 22.30 -1.96
C TYR A 111 1.89 23.76 -2.40
N GLN A 112 1.37 23.96 -3.57
CA GLN A 112 1.12 25.29 -4.11
C GLN A 112 -0.29 25.30 -4.68
N LEU A 113 -1.16 26.10 -4.06
CA LEU A 113 -2.52 26.30 -4.53
C LEU A 113 -2.55 27.40 -5.58
N ASP A 114 -3.22 27.13 -6.68
CA ASP A 114 -3.56 28.12 -7.69
C ASP A 114 -5.02 28.53 -7.49
N THR A 115 -5.23 29.76 -7.05
CA THR A 115 -6.58 30.32 -6.77
C THR A 115 -7.44 30.48 -8.03
N SER A 116 -6.87 30.33 -9.23
CA SER A 116 -7.63 30.32 -10.48
C SER A 116 -8.24 28.94 -10.79
N GLN A 117 -7.93 27.91 -10.01
CA GLN A 117 -8.43 26.55 -10.12
C GLN A 117 -9.21 26.17 -8.86
N LYS A 118 -10.12 25.21 -8.99
CA LYS A 118 -10.72 24.57 -7.82
C LYS A 118 -9.73 23.53 -7.25
N ASN A 119 -9.39 23.67 -5.97
CA ASN A 119 -8.42 22.81 -5.28
C ASN A 119 -9.17 21.84 -4.35
N ILE A 120 -9.23 20.58 -4.72
CA ILE A 120 -9.97 19.54 -4.01
C ILE A 120 -8.98 18.57 -3.35
N LEU A 121 -9.20 18.25 -2.09
CA LEU A 121 -8.42 17.27 -1.34
C LEU A 121 -9.24 16.01 -1.05
N ILE A 122 -8.67 14.83 -1.32
CA ILE A 122 -9.19 13.55 -0.87
C ILE A 122 -8.24 12.98 0.19
N LEU A 123 -8.79 12.67 1.36
CA LEU A 123 -8.14 11.88 2.40
C LEU A 123 -8.52 10.43 2.14
N GLU A 124 -7.69 9.69 1.41
CA GLU A 124 -7.91 8.26 1.17
C GLU A 124 -7.13 7.45 2.20
N THR A 125 -7.74 6.45 2.78
CA THR A 125 -7.11 5.55 3.75
C THR A 125 -7.72 4.17 3.66
N VAL A 126 -6.90 3.14 3.85
CA VAL A 126 -7.41 1.78 4.02
C VAL A 126 -7.82 1.54 5.48
N GLU A 127 -8.79 0.66 5.71
CA GLU A 127 -9.35 0.39 7.05
C GLU A 127 -8.28 0.02 8.09
N ARG A 128 -7.25 -0.75 7.71
CA ARG A 128 -6.18 -1.19 8.62
C ARG A 128 -5.34 -0.03 9.17
N THR A 129 -5.08 0.99 8.35
CA THR A 129 -4.26 2.15 8.74
C THR A 129 -5.08 3.36 9.17
N PHE A 130 -6.41 3.28 9.05
CA PHE A 130 -7.31 4.38 9.39
C PHE A 130 -7.08 4.94 10.80
N LYS A 131 -6.88 4.07 11.78
CA LYS A 131 -6.69 4.47 13.19
C LYS A 131 -5.40 5.26 13.37
N ASP A 132 -4.32 4.86 12.68
CA ASP A 132 -3.04 5.56 12.73
C ASP A 132 -3.13 6.94 12.07
N HIS A 133 -3.88 7.03 10.97
CA HIS A 133 -4.03 8.28 10.21
C HIS A 133 -4.88 9.31 10.93
N PHE A 134 -5.85 8.89 11.76
CA PHE A 134 -6.77 9.80 12.43
C PHE A 134 -6.64 9.81 13.96
N VAL A 135 -5.59 9.21 14.52
CA VAL A 135 -5.21 9.45 15.92
C VAL A 135 -4.78 10.91 16.11
N GLU A 136 -4.29 11.55 15.06
CA GLU A 136 -3.90 12.96 15.03
C GLU A 136 -4.51 13.67 13.79
N VAL A 137 -4.39 15.00 13.75
CA VAL A 137 -4.80 15.81 12.61
C VAL A 137 -3.76 15.66 11.48
N ALA A 138 -4.20 15.30 10.28
CA ALA A 138 -3.31 15.12 9.14
C ALA A 138 -2.49 16.38 8.80
N ASN A 139 -1.21 16.17 8.47
CA ASN A 139 -0.26 17.24 8.17
C ASN A 139 0.67 16.90 7.00
N ASN A 140 0.13 16.31 5.95
CA ASN A 140 0.90 15.80 4.82
C ASN A 140 1.24 16.89 3.79
N PHE A 141 0.41 17.91 3.64
CA PHE A 141 0.72 19.07 2.82
C PHE A 141 1.13 20.26 3.70
N THR A 142 2.25 20.90 3.37
CA THR A 142 2.85 21.99 4.13
C THR A 142 3.30 23.13 3.21
N ASN A 143 3.25 24.36 3.72
CA ASN A 143 3.81 25.54 3.05
C ASN A 143 5.31 25.72 3.34
N GLU A 144 5.84 24.96 4.31
CA GLU A 144 7.26 25.03 4.67
C GLU A 144 8.07 24.26 3.64
N LYS A 145 9.22 24.83 3.23
CA LYS A 145 10.16 24.11 2.37
C LYS A 145 10.67 22.88 3.06
N ILE A 146 10.37 21.72 2.47
CA ILE A 146 10.92 20.44 2.89
C ILE A 146 12.35 20.37 2.35
N ILE A 147 13.31 20.41 3.26
CA ILE A 147 14.71 20.19 2.89
C ILE A 147 14.89 18.68 2.69
N GLU A 148 14.62 18.20 1.49
CA GLU A 148 15.05 16.87 1.11
C GLU A 148 16.57 16.86 1.00
N GLU A 149 17.24 16.08 1.83
CA GLU A 149 18.66 15.75 1.65
C GLU A 149 18.81 14.91 0.37
N ASN A 150 18.95 15.56 -0.77
CA ASN A 150 19.35 14.92 -2.02
C ASN A 150 20.81 14.43 -1.91
N LEU A 151 21.00 13.32 -1.22
CA LEU A 151 22.31 12.71 -1.05
C LEU A 151 22.83 12.22 -2.39
N THR A 152 24.04 12.67 -2.74
CA THR A 152 24.78 12.12 -3.88
C THR A 152 25.08 10.63 -3.66
N VAL A 153 25.39 9.88 -4.73
CA VAL A 153 25.79 8.46 -4.65
C VAL A 153 26.93 8.27 -3.65
N LYS A 154 27.90 9.20 -3.63
CA LYS A 154 29.04 9.18 -2.70
C LYS A 154 28.61 9.36 -1.24
N GLN A 155 27.65 10.24 -0.97
CA GLN A 155 27.12 10.47 0.38
C GLN A 155 26.26 9.29 0.86
N LYS A 156 25.45 8.68 -0.05
CA LYS A 156 24.70 7.46 0.27
C LYS A 156 25.64 6.31 0.67
N LEU A 157 26.70 6.10 -0.13
CA LEU A 157 27.72 5.11 0.18
C LEU A 157 28.47 5.42 1.47
N GLY A 158 28.79 6.69 1.75
CA GLY A 158 29.43 7.12 2.99
C GLY A 158 28.57 6.80 4.22
N LYS A 159 27.28 7.17 4.21
CA LYS A 159 26.33 6.83 5.29
C LYS A 159 26.17 5.32 5.49
N GLU A 160 26.23 4.55 4.41
CA GLU A 160 26.16 3.09 4.48
C GLU A 160 27.44 2.51 5.12
N ILE A 161 28.62 2.99 4.74
CA ILE A 161 29.91 2.55 5.33
C ILE A 161 29.95 2.85 6.82
N GLU A 162 29.55 4.05 7.26
CA GLU A 162 29.44 4.40 8.67
C GLU A 162 28.48 3.47 9.42
N GLY A 163 27.35 3.09 8.80
CA GLY A 163 26.41 2.13 9.36
C GLY A 163 26.99 0.72 9.47
N LEU A 164 27.87 0.32 8.56
CA LEU A 164 28.55 -0.98 8.56
C LEU A 164 29.61 -1.09 9.66
N GLU A 165 30.31 -0.02 9.98
CA GLU A 165 31.31 -0.01 11.05
C GLU A 165 30.70 -0.31 12.44
N THR A 166 29.41 -0.03 12.61
CA THR A 166 28.70 -0.19 13.89
C THR A 166 27.91 -1.48 14.01
N THR A 167 27.74 -2.26 12.92
CA THR A 167 26.85 -3.44 12.90
C THR A 167 27.49 -4.61 12.15
N ILE A 168 27.73 -5.73 12.87
CA ILE A 168 28.30 -6.95 12.27
C ILE A 168 27.39 -7.55 11.19
N VAL A 169 26.06 -7.46 11.37
CA VAL A 169 25.06 -7.89 10.38
C VAL A 169 24.06 -6.77 10.17
N PRO A 170 24.08 -6.06 9.03
CA PRO A 170 23.14 -4.99 8.74
C PRO A 170 21.69 -5.48 8.71
N LYS A 171 20.78 -4.66 9.18
CA LYS A 171 19.34 -4.96 9.15
C LYS A 171 18.87 -5.31 7.73
N GLY A 172 18.07 -6.36 7.60
CA GLY A 172 17.54 -6.83 6.31
C GLY A 172 18.53 -7.66 5.47
N THR A 173 19.68 -8.10 6.04
CA THR A 173 20.66 -8.94 5.31
C THR A 173 20.04 -10.26 4.86
N GLU A 174 19.29 -10.93 5.73
CA GLU A 174 18.63 -12.19 5.43
C GLU A 174 17.59 -12.03 4.30
N GLU A 175 16.76 -11.01 4.41
CA GLU A 175 15.75 -10.67 3.41
C GLU A 175 16.35 -10.41 2.02
N ARG A 176 17.42 -9.60 1.95
CA ARG A 176 18.14 -9.34 0.68
C ARG A 176 18.77 -10.60 0.10
N LEU A 177 19.30 -11.49 0.96
CA LEU A 177 19.87 -12.77 0.52
C LEU A 177 18.78 -13.70 -0.04
N GLU A 178 17.64 -13.78 0.65
CA GLU A 178 16.48 -14.52 0.16
C GLU A 178 16.02 -14.02 -1.20
N HIS A 179 15.87 -12.71 -1.38
CA HIS A 179 15.48 -12.11 -2.64
C HIS A 179 16.48 -12.42 -3.75
N THR A 180 17.77 -12.30 -3.46
CA THR A 180 18.82 -12.54 -4.46
C THR A 180 18.87 -13.99 -4.93
N ILE A 181 18.61 -14.94 -4.06
CA ILE A 181 18.79 -16.37 -4.38
C ILE A 181 17.45 -17.05 -4.70
N PHE A 182 16.40 -16.77 -3.92
CA PHE A 182 15.20 -17.61 -3.88
C PHE A 182 14.00 -17.09 -4.65
N ASN A 183 14.08 -15.91 -5.29
CA ASN A 183 12.98 -15.39 -6.12
C ASN A 183 12.95 -15.96 -7.56
N TYR A 184 13.93 -16.75 -7.96
CA TYR A 184 13.87 -17.47 -9.23
C TYR A 184 12.86 -18.61 -9.20
N ASN A 185 12.19 -18.86 -10.32
CA ASN A 185 11.10 -19.85 -10.42
C ASN A 185 11.46 -21.23 -9.90
N LEU A 186 12.71 -21.67 -10.10
CA LEU A 186 13.18 -22.97 -9.57
C LEU A 186 13.12 -23.02 -8.04
N PHE A 187 13.60 -21.98 -7.37
CA PHE A 187 13.61 -21.91 -5.92
C PHE A 187 12.22 -21.63 -5.35
N LEU A 188 11.41 -20.80 -6.02
CA LEU A 188 10.01 -20.62 -5.66
C LEU A 188 9.24 -21.93 -5.67
N TRP A 189 9.48 -22.81 -6.65
CA TRP A 189 8.83 -24.12 -6.70
C TRP A 189 9.12 -24.96 -5.45
N PHE A 190 10.37 -24.99 -4.98
CA PHE A 190 10.71 -25.69 -3.72
C PHE A 190 10.04 -25.06 -2.49
N ARG A 191 9.98 -23.72 -2.44
CA ARG A 191 9.30 -23.00 -1.35
C ARG A 191 7.78 -23.26 -1.37
N GLU A 192 7.16 -23.32 -2.53
CA GLU A 192 5.75 -23.68 -2.72
C GLU A 192 5.46 -25.12 -2.27
N ILE A 193 6.36 -26.06 -2.56
CA ILE A 193 6.23 -27.45 -2.06
C ILE A 193 6.27 -27.44 -0.54
N LYS A 194 7.24 -26.77 0.08
CA LYS A 194 7.33 -26.64 1.54
C LYS A 194 6.05 -26.07 2.14
N ALA A 195 5.55 -24.95 1.60
CA ALA A 195 4.32 -24.31 2.06
C ALA A 195 3.10 -25.24 1.92
N SER A 196 3.00 -25.96 0.79
CA SER A 196 1.93 -26.93 0.54
C SER A 196 1.97 -28.12 1.51
N ILE A 197 3.15 -28.63 1.83
CA ILE A 197 3.34 -29.69 2.84
C ILE A 197 2.91 -29.17 4.22
N ASN A 198 3.38 -28.00 4.62
CA ASN A 198 3.03 -27.39 5.90
C ASN A 198 1.52 -27.23 6.03
N LEU A 199 0.85 -26.70 5.02
CA LEU A 199 -0.60 -26.54 5.04
C LEU A 199 -1.34 -27.88 5.05
N LYS A 200 -0.93 -28.87 4.22
CA LYS A 200 -1.66 -30.12 4.04
C LYS A 200 -1.51 -31.08 5.21
N PHE A 201 -0.30 -31.22 5.75
CA PHE A 201 0.00 -32.23 6.77
C PHE A 201 0.01 -31.66 8.20
N PHE A 202 0.34 -30.37 8.35
CA PHE A 202 0.45 -29.74 9.67
C PHE A 202 -0.60 -28.65 9.91
N ASN A 203 -1.43 -28.36 8.90
CA ASN A 203 -2.43 -27.26 8.93
C ASN A 203 -1.82 -25.91 9.34
N ARG A 204 -0.61 -25.63 8.86
CA ARG A 204 0.19 -24.45 9.17
C ARG A 204 0.39 -23.59 7.92
N THR A 205 0.30 -22.29 8.11
CA THR A 205 0.72 -21.23 7.17
C THR A 205 1.84 -20.43 7.81
N GLU A 206 2.47 -19.53 7.05
CA GLU A 206 3.32 -18.51 7.62
C GLU A 206 2.47 -17.55 8.48
N ASP A 207 3.09 -16.91 9.49
CA ASP A 207 2.38 -16.15 10.52
C ASP A 207 1.72 -14.86 9.98
N GLU A 208 2.21 -14.37 8.82
CA GLU A 208 1.71 -13.16 8.17
C GLU A 208 0.38 -13.34 7.43
N VAL A 209 -0.11 -14.57 7.28
CA VAL A 209 -1.33 -14.84 6.53
C VAL A 209 -2.31 -15.75 7.25
N VAL A 210 -3.59 -15.47 7.06
CA VAL A 210 -4.71 -16.26 7.58
C VAL A 210 -5.57 -16.75 6.42
N LEU A 211 -5.95 -18.03 6.45
CA LEU A 211 -6.86 -18.61 5.46
C LEU A 211 -8.30 -18.58 5.96
N SER A 212 -9.26 -18.48 5.01
CA SER A 212 -10.67 -18.80 5.28
C SER A 212 -10.80 -20.26 5.74
N LYS A 213 -11.91 -20.59 6.43
CA LYS A 213 -12.16 -21.97 6.93
C LYS A 213 -12.12 -23.02 5.82
N ASP A 214 -12.61 -22.68 4.63
CA ASP A 214 -12.60 -23.54 3.44
C ASP A 214 -11.29 -23.46 2.64
N LYS A 215 -10.34 -22.64 3.10
CA LYS A 215 -9.03 -22.40 2.46
C LYS A 215 -9.12 -21.83 1.03
N SER A 216 -10.26 -21.26 0.66
CA SER A 216 -10.49 -20.64 -0.67
C SER A 216 -9.99 -19.20 -0.76
N ALA A 217 -9.88 -18.51 0.37
CA ALA A 217 -9.41 -17.12 0.47
C ALA A 217 -8.23 -17.00 1.44
N ILE A 218 -7.38 -16.02 1.16
CA ILE A 218 -6.21 -15.65 1.97
C ILE A 218 -6.30 -14.20 2.37
N PHE A 219 -5.93 -13.90 3.61
CA PHE A 219 -5.97 -12.56 4.21
C PHE A 219 -4.66 -12.26 4.92
N TYR A 220 -4.36 -10.98 5.06
CA TYR A 220 -3.23 -10.51 5.85
C TYR A 220 -3.55 -10.64 7.34
N THR A 221 -2.61 -11.15 8.13
CA THR A 221 -2.82 -11.42 9.57
C THR A 221 -3.16 -10.13 10.32
N ASP A 222 -2.50 -9.02 10.02
CA ASP A 222 -2.78 -7.75 10.68
C ASP A 222 -4.22 -7.27 10.49
N GLU A 223 -4.86 -7.64 9.38
CA GLU A 223 -6.27 -7.33 9.13
C GLU A 223 -7.23 -8.30 9.82
N ALA A 224 -6.77 -9.52 10.16
CA ALA A 224 -7.59 -10.65 10.58
C ALA A 224 -7.42 -11.06 12.05
N ASP A 225 -6.28 -10.78 12.67
CA ASP A 225 -6.02 -11.12 14.07
C ASP A 225 -6.70 -10.13 15.01
N SER A 226 -7.62 -10.61 15.84
CA SER A 226 -8.37 -9.78 16.81
C SER A 226 -7.50 -9.13 17.90
N THR A 227 -6.25 -9.56 18.06
CA THR A 227 -5.30 -8.95 19.00
C THR A 227 -4.47 -7.84 18.36
N ASN A 228 -4.46 -7.76 17.03
CA ASN A 228 -3.75 -6.72 16.28
C ASN A 228 -4.60 -5.44 16.20
N TYR A 229 -4.02 -4.30 16.55
CA TYR A 229 -4.67 -2.99 16.52
C TYR A 229 -5.24 -2.62 15.14
N HIS A 230 -4.60 -3.05 14.07
CA HIS A 230 -5.00 -2.77 12.68
C HIS A 230 -6.15 -3.63 12.16
N SER A 231 -6.52 -4.66 12.93
CA SER A 231 -7.53 -5.64 12.49
C SER A 231 -8.96 -5.08 12.52
N ALA A 232 -9.76 -5.54 11.55
CA ALA A 232 -11.20 -5.34 11.53
C ALA A 232 -11.96 -6.01 12.71
N PHE A 233 -11.26 -6.90 13.44
CA PHE A 233 -11.80 -7.62 14.60
C PHE A 233 -11.28 -7.07 15.94
N TYR A 234 -10.32 -6.16 15.93
CA TYR A 234 -9.85 -5.48 17.14
C TYR A 234 -10.95 -4.57 17.70
N PRO A 235 -11.28 -4.67 18.98
CA PRO A 235 -12.32 -3.84 19.58
C PRO A 235 -11.99 -2.35 19.49
N VAL A 236 -12.92 -1.57 18.98
CA VAL A 236 -12.83 -0.10 18.96
C VAL A 236 -13.91 0.46 19.86
N ASN A 237 -13.52 1.19 20.91
CA ASN A 237 -14.44 1.78 21.86
C ASN A 237 -15.01 3.12 21.37
N GLN A 238 -15.98 3.68 22.13
CA GLN A 238 -16.64 4.92 21.70
C GLN A 238 -15.71 6.14 21.80
N LYS A 239 -14.80 6.17 22.77
CA LYS A 239 -13.83 7.30 22.90
C LYS A 239 -12.88 7.38 21.73
N GLU A 240 -12.48 6.23 21.18
CA GLU A 240 -11.67 6.18 19.95
C GLU A 240 -12.47 6.71 18.76
N ILE A 241 -13.73 6.31 18.60
CA ILE A 241 -14.59 6.86 17.53
C ILE A 241 -14.73 8.38 17.68
N ASP A 242 -14.97 8.87 18.89
CA ASP A 242 -15.10 10.32 19.17
C ASP A 242 -13.80 11.08 18.82
N LEU A 243 -12.64 10.48 19.11
CA LEU A 243 -11.34 11.01 18.73
C LEU A 243 -11.18 11.08 17.20
N PHE A 244 -11.49 9.99 16.50
CA PHE A 244 -11.35 9.93 15.05
C PHE A 244 -12.27 10.93 14.35
N VAL A 245 -13.55 10.99 14.74
CA VAL A 245 -14.52 11.95 14.20
C VAL A 245 -14.03 13.39 14.39
N ARG A 246 -13.55 13.71 15.60
CA ARG A 246 -12.97 15.03 15.89
C ARG A 246 -11.78 15.34 14.98
N ASN A 247 -10.84 14.41 14.85
CA ASN A 247 -9.62 14.65 14.09
C ASN A 247 -9.88 14.69 12.56
N ILE A 248 -10.85 13.94 12.05
CA ILE A 248 -11.33 14.04 10.67
C ILE A 248 -11.86 15.46 10.39
N ASN A 249 -12.74 15.98 11.27
CA ASN A 249 -13.31 17.30 11.11
C ASN A 249 -12.24 18.41 11.24
N LEU A 250 -11.34 18.30 12.23
CA LEU A 250 -10.22 19.23 12.38
C LEU A 250 -9.26 19.20 11.17
N THR A 251 -9.04 18.03 10.60
CA THR A 251 -8.23 17.88 9.37
C THR A 251 -8.91 18.62 8.21
N ARG A 252 -10.22 18.42 8.03
CA ARG A 252 -10.99 19.16 7.02
C ARG A 252 -10.91 20.66 7.24
N GLU A 253 -11.21 21.12 8.45
CA GLU A 253 -11.17 22.55 8.81
C GLU A 253 -9.78 23.18 8.54
N LYS A 254 -8.71 22.46 8.91
CA LYS A 254 -7.33 22.86 8.65
C LYS A 254 -7.08 23.10 7.17
N TYR A 255 -7.39 22.11 6.32
CA TYR A 255 -7.12 22.22 4.89
C TYR A 255 -8.01 23.25 4.19
N LEU A 256 -9.27 23.42 4.61
CA LEU A 256 -10.10 24.52 4.14
C LEU A 256 -9.50 25.89 4.48
N LYS A 257 -8.98 26.09 5.71
CA LYS A 257 -8.26 27.31 6.11
C LYS A 257 -6.96 27.51 5.34
N MET A 258 -6.32 26.45 4.87
CA MET A 258 -5.12 26.50 4.03
C MET A 258 -5.42 26.88 2.57
N GLY A 259 -6.72 27.01 2.18
CA GLY A 259 -7.16 27.44 0.87
C GLY A 259 -7.62 26.33 -0.07
N PHE A 260 -7.80 25.10 0.43
CA PHE A 260 -8.53 24.07 -0.33
C PHE A 260 -10.02 24.41 -0.36
N ASP A 261 -10.68 24.19 -1.49
CA ASP A 261 -12.11 24.49 -1.65
C ASP A 261 -12.98 23.40 -1.06
N GLU A 262 -12.56 22.13 -1.18
CA GLU A 262 -13.29 20.96 -0.69
C GLU A 262 -12.32 19.91 -0.13
N VAL A 263 -12.78 19.21 0.89
CA VAL A 263 -12.03 18.08 1.49
C VAL A 263 -12.99 16.90 1.66
N TYR A 264 -12.62 15.76 1.12
CA TYR A 264 -13.40 14.51 1.16
C TYR A 264 -12.65 13.41 1.92
N LEU A 265 -13.39 12.50 2.52
CA LEU A 265 -12.85 11.28 3.15
C LEU A 265 -13.24 10.04 2.34
N SER A 266 -12.29 9.17 2.06
CA SER A 266 -12.53 7.86 1.45
C SER A 266 -11.87 6.77 2.27
N ILE A 267 -12.65 5.82 2.78
CA ILE A 267 -12.15 4.67 3.54
C ILE A 267 -12.30 3.42 2.69
N ILE A 268 -11.16 2.83 2.30
CA ILE A 268 -11.11 1.58 1.56
C ILE A 268 -11.19 0.42 2.56
N PRO A 269 -12.18 -0.49 2.45
CA PRO A 269 -12.30 -1.59 3.40
C PRO A 269 -11.14 -2.59 3.26
N ASN A 270 -10.79 -3.26 4.36
CA ASN A 270 -9.91 -4.41 4.29
C ASN A 270 -10.57 -5.56 3.52
N LYS A 271 -9.77 -6.37 2.84
CA LYS A 271 -10.27 -7.57 2.13
C LYS A 271 -11.07 -8.49 3.06
N VAL A 272 -10.58 -8.71 4.29
CA VAL A 272 -11.24 -9.55 5.29
C VAL A 272 -12.59 -8.98 5.74
N SER A 273 -12.76 -7.66 5.72
CA SER A 273 -14.01 -6.99 6.08
C SER A 273 -15.14 -7.22 5.08
N LEU A 274 -14.81 -7.64 3.86
CA LEU A 274 -15.80 -7.94 2.82
C LEU A 274 -16.12 -9.43 2.72
N TYR A 275 -15.09 -10.29 2.74
CA TYR A 275 -15.23 -11.68 2.30
C TYR A 275 -15.14 -12.73 3.40
N ASN A 276 -14.80 -12.36 4.65
CA ASN A 276 -14.77 -13.33 5.74
C ASN A 276 -15.39 -12.77 7.02
N THR A 277 -16.58 -13.27 7.34
CA THR A 277 -17.30 -12.89 8.56
C THR A 277 -17.03 -13.81 9.74
N ASN A 278 -16.30 -14.92 9.54
CA ASN A 278 -16.23 -16.03 10.52
C ASN A 278 -14.92 -16.08 11.32
N LEU A 279 -14.02 -15.09 11.15
CA LEU A 279 -12.76 -15.01 11.90
C LEU A 279 -12.91 -14.34 13.27
N GLY A 280 -14.00 -13.59 13.49
CA GLY A 280 -14.23 -12.92 14.76
C GLY A 280 -15.43 -11.97 14.73
N LYS A 281 -15.65 -11.25 15.84
CA LYS A 281 -16.66 -10.20 15.93
C LYS A 281 -16.08 -8.92 15.34
N ARG A 282 -16.65 -8.43 14.26
CA ARG A 282 -16.21 -7.17 13.60
C ARG A 282 -16.43 -5.95 14.50
N ASN A 283 -15.50 -4.99 14.39
CA ASN A 283 -15.62 -3.69 15.06
C ASN A 283 -16.52 -2.69 14.31
N TYR A 284 -16.84 -2.96 13.04
CA TYR A 284 -17.64 -2.11 12.14
C TYR A 284 -17.12 -0.67 12.03
N LEU A 285 -15.82 -0.46 12.10
CA LEU A 285 -15.17 0.85 12.11
C LEU A 285 -15.70 1.75 10.99
N ILE A 286 -15.66 1.28 9.74
CA ILE A 286 -16.10 2.07 8.56
C ILE A 286 -17.55 2.53 8.74
N SER A 287 -18.48 1.60 9.02
CA SER A 287 -19.90 1.95 9.19
C SER A 287 -20.14 2.90 10.35
N ARG A 288 -19.38 2.75 11.45
CA ARG A 288 -19.49 3.64 12.62
C ARG A 288 -19.03 5.05 12.31
N ILE A 289 -17.98 5.21 11.50
CA ILE A 289 -17.50 6.53 11.05
C ILE A 289 -18.45 7.11 10.00
N GLN A 290 -18.78 6.35 8.95
CA GLN A 290 -19.60 6.86 7.83
C GLN A 290 -21.04 7.24 8.22
N ASN A 291 -21.60 6.58 9.24
CA ASN A 291 -22.96 6.88 9.71
C ASN A 291 -22.99 7.81 10.93
N ASP A 292 -21.85 8.27 11.42
CA ASP A 292 -21.80 9.21 12.54
C ASP A 292 -22.18 10.61 12.06
N LYS A 293 -23.30 11.14 12.55
CA LYS A 293 -23.84 12.45 12.18
C LYS A 293 -22.92 13.62 12.54
N ARG A 294 -21.90 13.40 13.37
CA ARG A 294 -20.91 14.42 13.74
C ARG A 294 -19.78 14.55 12.73
N VAL A 295 -19.68 13.61 11.78
CA VAL A 295 -18.71 13.72 10.68
C VAL A 295 -19.21 14.76 9.69
N GLU A 296 -18.52 15.90 9.62
CA GLU A 296 -18.81 17.01 8.72
C GLU A 296 -18.11 16.87 7.37
N THR A 297 -17.07 16.04 7.31
CA THR A 297 -16.30 15.77 6.09
C THR A 297 -17.13 14.89 5.16
N PRO A 298 -17.44 15.35 3.92
CA PRO A 298 -18.15 14.53 2.95
C PRO A 298 -17.42 13.22 2.66
N ILE A 299 -18.18 12.13 2.54
CA ILE A 299 -17.64 10.77 2.42
C ILE A 299 -17.81 10.21 1.01
N ILE A 300 -16.74 9.67 0.46
CA ILE A 300 -16.73 8.88 -0.77
C ILE A 300 -16.95 7.41 -0.36
N ASP A 301 -18.21 6.99 -0.33
CA ASP A 301 -18.60 5.67 0.16
C ASP A 301 -18.45 4.57 -0.89
N VAL A 302 -17.34 3.85 -0.86
CA VAL A 302 -17.13 2.62 -1.65
C VAL A 302 -17.58 1.38 -0.87
N TYR A 303 -17.54 1.43 0.46
CA TYR A 303 -17.84 0.28 1.31
C TYR A 303 -19.27 -0.23 1.11
N SER A 304 -20.27 0.67 1.12
CA SER A 304 -21.66 0.29 0.89
C SER A 304 -21.91 -0.32 -0.48
N HIS A 305 -21.14 0.07 -1.50
CA HIS A 305 -21.21 -0.54 -2.82
C HIS A 305 -20.64 -1.96 -2.79
N TYR A 306 -19.46 -2.14 -2.18
CA TYR A 306 -18.77 -3.43 -2.15
C TYR A 306 -19.58 -4.50 -1.39
N ILE A 307 -20.14 -4.18 -0.22
CA ILE A 307 -20.92 -5.16 0.55
C ILE A 307 -22.26 -5.55 -0.07
N LYS A 308 -22.84 -4.69 -0.92
CA LYS A 308 -24.12 -4.96 -1.61
C LYS A 308 -23.95 -5.72 -2.93
N SER A 309 -22.76 -5.73 -3.47
CA SER A 309 -22.47 -6.36 -4.75
C SER A 309 -22.05 -7.83 -4.56
N PRO A 310 -22.47 -8.74 -5.44
CA PRO A 310 -21.99 -10.12 -5.46
C PRO A 310 -20.59 -10.25 -6.08
N LYS A 311 -20.03 -9.18 -6.64
CA LYS A 311 -18.70 -9.18 -7.27
C LYS A 311 -17.58 -9.24 -6.23
N ILE A 312 -16.45 -9.79 -6.65
CA ILE A 312 -15.19 -9.75 -5.91
C ILE A 312 -14.40 -8.53 -6.38
N PHE A 313 -14.08 -7.63 -5.46
CA PHE A 313 -13.37 -6.37 -5.73
C PHE A 313 -11.89 -6.39 -5.38
N TYR A 314 -11.37 -7.52 -4.88
CA TYR A 314 -9.98 -7.68 -4.46
C TYR A 314 -9.29 -8.76 -5.28
N LEU A 315 -7.99 -8.60 -5.47
CA LEU A 315 -7.14 -9.62 -6.05
C LEU A 315 -7.12 -10.86 -5.14
N LYS A 316 -7.07 -12.03 -5.74
CA LYS A 316 -7.02 -13.28 -4.98
C LYS A 316 -5.74 -13.37 -4.16
N SER A 317 -4.63 -12.97 -4.75
CA SER A 317 -3.27 -13.08 -4.22
C SER A 317 -2.77 -11.87 -3.44
N ASP A 318 -3.60 -10.83 -3.30
CA ASP A 318 -3.14 -9.52 -2.83
C ASP A 318 -4.12 -8.89 -1.84
N THR A 319 -3.66 -7.93 -1.04
CA THR A 319 -4.50 -7.09 -0.17
C THR A 319 -5.17 -5.95 -0.92
N HIS A 320 -4.74 -5.65 -2.14
CA HIS A 320 -5.27 -4.56 -2.95
C HIS A 320 -6.51 -4.97 -3.75
N TRP A 321 -7.29 -3.96 -4.13
CA TRP A 321 -8.42 -4.15 -5.04
C TRP A 321 -7.96 -4.65 -6.43
N ASN A 322 -8.89 -5.28 -7.13
CA ASN A 322 -8.77 -5.56 -8.56
C ASN A 322 -9.27 -4.36 -9.39
N CYS A 323 -9.29 -4.48 -10.71
CA CYS A 323 -9.71 -3.38 -11.58
C CYS A 323 -11.19 -3.01 -11.41
N ASP A 324 -12.08 -3.96 -11.06
CA ASP A 324 -13.48 -3.64 -10.74
C ASP A 324 -13.58 -2.81 -9.44
N GLY A 325 -12.79 -3.13 -8.42
CA GLY A 325 -12.75 -2.35 -7.19
C GLY A 325 -12.23 -0.94 -7.43
N ARG A 326 -11.09 -0.82 -8.13
CA ARG A 326 -10.55 0.49 -8.52
C ARG A 326 -11.57 1.30 -9.33
N ALA A 327 -12.26 0.67 -10.29
CA ALA A 327 -13.26 1.35 -11.13
C ALA A 327 -14.42 1.94 -10.31
N VAL A 328 -14.92 1.22 -9.30
CA VAL A 328 -15.96 1.77 -8.39
C VAL A 328 -15.47 3.01 -7.67
N TRP A 329 -14.23 2.99 -7.15
CA TRP A 329 -13.67 4.16 -6.48
C TRP A 329 -13.53 5.34 -7.44
N LEU A 330 -12.98 5.12 -8.64
CA LEU A 330 -12.86 6.17 -9.68
C LEU A 330 -14.21 6.72 -10.11
N GLU A 331 -15.24 5.87 -10.31
CA GLU A 331 -16.59 6.29 -10.66
C GLU A 331 -17.16 7.25 -9.62
N LYS A 332 -17.01 6.92 -8.33
CA LYS A 332 -17.50 7.77 -7.23
C LYS A 332 -16.75 9.10 -7.15
N VAL A 333 -15.42 9.09 -7.27
CA VAL A 333 -14.61 10.31 -7.30
C VAL A 333 -14.99 11.15 -8.52
N ASN A 334 -15.05 10.55 -9.71
CA ASN A 334 -15.37 11.27 -10.93
C ASN A 334 -16.79 11.86 -10.91
N SER A 335 -17.76 11.17 -10.28
CA SER A 335 -19.11 11.71 -10.13
C SER A 335 -19.13 13.00 -9.30
N ILE A 336 -18.28 13.12 -8.29
CA ILE A 336 -18.11 14.36 -7.51
C ILE A 336 -17.48 15.43 -8.39
N LEU A 337 -16.33 15.12 -9.02
CA LEU A 337 -15.58 16.08 -9.83
C LEU A 337 -16.38 16.63 -11.04
N VAL A 338 -17.26 15.81 -11.63
CA VAL A 338 -18.14 16.24 -12.73
C VAL A 338 -19.24 17.18 -12.25
N ASN A 339 -19.78 16.98 -11.05
CA ASN A 339 -20.86 17.80 -10.50
C ASN A 339 -20.37 19.16 -9.91
N GLU A 340 -19.06 19.29 -9.72
CA GLU A 340 -18.46 20.55 -9.30
C GLU A 340 -18.57 21.61 -10.40
N LYS A 341 -19.16 22.79 -10.08
CA LYS A 341 -19.38 23.93 -10.98
C LYS A 341 -18.18 24.88 -11.00
#